data_093f510d0580b7b89cb08283b3386fc3
#
_entry.id   093f510d0580b7b89cb08283b3386fc3
#
_cell.length_a   1.000
_cell.length_b   1.000
_cell.length_c   1.000
_cell.angle_alpha   90.00
_cell.angle_beta   90.00
_cell.angle_gamma   90.00
#
_symmetry.space_group_name_H-M   'P 1'
#
loop_
_entity.id
_entity.type
_entity.pdbx_description
1 polymer ?
#
loop_
_entity_poly.entity_id
_entity_poly.type
_entity_poly.pdbx_seq_one_letter_code
_entity_poly.pdbx_strand_id
1 'polypeptide(L)'
;MQKPGFAILTVAACLVAGASACNRAEPEKTAAAASAPERWSYQDWPTGPYRVVENWPKPLPDTRHSHEGWTWGSFGGVYAESPDRVWIAMRGELPLPKDAKPWTPYAALLPTRGNSTGNSDGLTATCEPEPKRGWERRWEHSIFIVDREGNLVGEWPHLDKMFSQQPCGRGPHQIKISPYDKEKHVWIIDDQLHMIYRFTYDGKLVHSMGTLGVRGRGPNTFDRPTDIAWLPDGTYFISDGYGGTRVAKFGPDDKFIMDWGGPPKDPQNPGPNEFNTVHSIAISADRKLFVIDRGTRHERMQVFDENGKFLDMWPLRSPHWPANQETLAVNHFIDDKGFIWVGEARTARLLKFDQQGNFLYSWGAPGGQSGRLGCSHGMSTDQLGNLYLADCFAGRVQKFEPIPGADQSKIAGQILRTWDTWTKK
;
A
#
# COMPACT_ATOMS: atom_id res chain seq x y z
N MET A 1 25.46 -4.26 -61.75
CA MET A 1 24.80 -4.35 -63.09
C MET A 1 23.32 -4.07 -62.88
N GLN A 2 22.88 -3.06 -63.58
CA GLN A 2 21.53 -2.69 -64.06
C GLN A 2 20.39 -2.50 -63.03
N LYS A 3 20.06 -1.21 -62.83
CA LYS A 3 18.69 -0.67 -62.74
C LYS A 3 18.07 -0.66 -64.14
N PRO A 4 16.74 -0.71 -64.35
CA PRO A 4 15.91 0.49 -64.46
C PRO A 4 14.48 0.25 -63.91
N GLY A 5 13.51 1.13 -63.91
CA GLY A 5 13.30 2.49 -64.38
C GLY A 5 11.86 2.89 -64.07
N PHE A 6 11.68 4.19 -63.94
CA PHE A 6 10.40 4.89 -63.70
C PHE A 6 9.37 4.75 -64.83
N ALA A 7 8.06 4.81 -64.50
CA ALA A 7 7.01 5.25 -65.41
C ALA A 7 5.96 6.07 -64.64
N ILE A 8 5.92 7.33 -64.96
CA ILE A 8 4.89 8.33 -64.64
C ILE A 8 3.77 8.19 -65.67
N LEU A 9 2.52 8.14 -65.27
CA LEU A 9 1.38 8.39 -66.15
C LEU A 9 0.47 9.46 -65.54
N THR A 10 0.48 10.59 -66.23
CA THR A 10 -0.45 11.71 -66.14
C THR A 10 -1.69 11.42 -66.98
N VAL A 11 -2.90 11.59 -66.47
CA VAL A 11 -4.10 11.73 -67.30
C VAL A 11 -4.97 12.86 -66.80
N ALA A 12 -5.40 13.63 -67.72
CA ALA A 12 -6.00 14.95 -67.68
C ALA A 12 -7.47 14.96 -67.22
N ALA A 13 -7.86 16.18 -66.83
CA ALA A 13 -9.19 16.61 -66.48
C ALA A 13 -10.20 16.57 -67.65
N CYS A 14 -11.45 16.27 -67.35
CA CYS A 14 -12.62 16.73 -68.09
C CYS A 14 -13.66 17.27 -67.15
N LEU A 15 -13.89 18.59 -67.23
CA LEU A 15 -15.05 19.28 -66.68
C LEU A 15 -16.31 18.97 -67.51
N VAL A 16 -17.37 18.58 -66.83
CA VAL A 16 -18.74 18.73 -67.38
C VAL A 16 -19.62 19.29 -66.29
N ALA A 17 -20.15 20.49 -66.60
CA ALA A 17 -21.16 21.18 -65.78
C ALA A 17 -22.54 20.53 -66.05
N GLY A 18 -23.26 20.24 -64.98
CA GLY A 18 -24.66 19.84 -65.03
C GLY A 18 -25.37 20.29 -63.79
N ALA A 19 -26.20 21.34 -63.92
CA ALA A 19 -27.10 21.78 -62.89
C ALA A 19 -28.26 20.81 -62.71
N SER A 20 -28.58 20.42 -61.50
CA SER A 20 -29.95 19.97 -61.13
C SER A 20 -30.20 19.96 -59.64
N ALA A 21 -31.24 20.72 -59.33
CA ALA A 21 -32.22 20.55 -58.22
C ALA A 21 -31.73 20.26 -56.79
N CYS A 22 -31.87 21.26 -55.94
CA CYS A 22 -31.97 21.11 -54.50
C CYS A 22 -33.16 20.18 -54.10
N ASN A 23 -32.83 19.00 -53.60
CA ASN A 23 -33.70 18.31 -52.66
C ASN A 23 -33.05 18.44 -51.27
N ARG A 24 -33.66 19.26 -50.40
CA ARG A 24 -33.37 19.27 -48.97
C ARG A 24 -33.85 17.92 -48.41
N ALA A 25 -32.89 17.03 -48.18
CA ALA A 25 -33.08 15.94 -47.23
C ALA A 25 -33.09 16.54 -45.81
N GLU A 26 -34.16 16.26 -45.05
CA GLU A 26 -34.20 16.54 -43.61
C GLU A 26 -33.01 15.85 -42.91
N PRO A 27 -32.42 16.49 -41.88
CA PRO A 27 -31.35 15.83 -41.14
C PRO A 27 -31.97 14.65 -40.40
N GLU A 28 -31.50 13.45 -40.76
CA GLU A 28 -31.66 12.24 -39.96
C GLU A 28 -31.33 12.59 -38.50
N LYS A 29 -32.30 12.42 -37.61
CA LYS A 29 -32.05 12.47 -36.16
C LYS A 29 -31.00 11.38 -35.85
N THR A 30 -29.77 11.80 -35.74
CA THR A 30 -28.72 11.00 -35.13
C THR A 30 -29.27 10.59 -33.76
N ALA A 31 -29.50 9.29 -33.59
CA ALA A 31 -29.83 8.70 -32.30
C ALA A 31 -28.74 9.20 -31.34
N ALA A 32 -29.15 9.89 -30.28
CA ALA A 32 -28.23 10.32 -29.23
C ALA A 32 -27.47 9.08 -28.79
N ALA A 33 -26.15 9.12 -28.98
CA ALA A 33 -25.28 8.09 -28.45
C ALA A 33 -25.64 7.96 -26.99
N ALA A 34 -26.12 6.79 -26.58
CA ALA A 34 -26.42 6.51 -25.19
C ALA A 34 -25.16 6.90 -24.41
N SER A 35 -25.27 7.89 -23.52
CA SER A 35 -24.19 8.31 -22.67
C SER A 35 -23.66 7.07 -21.99
N ALA A 36 -22.36 6.80 -22.15
CA ALA A 36 -21.73 5.71 -21.42
C ALA A 36 -22.17 5.85 -19.96
N PRO A 37 -22.56 4.79 -19.26
CA PRO A 37 -23.04 4.88 -17.90
C PRO A 37 -22.00 5.67 -17.12
N GLU A 38 -22.44 6.64 -16.35
CA GLU A 38 -21.60 7.50 -15.52
C GLU A 38 -20.73 6.58 -14.64
N ARG A 39 -19.50 6.36 -15.04
CA ARG A 39 -18.61 5.35 -14.46
C ARG A 39 -18.19 5.66 -13.03
N TRP A 40 -18.47 6.91 -12.57
CA TRP A 40 -17.94 7.40 -11.31
C TRP A 40 -18.90 8.41 -10.70
N SER A 41 -19.29 8.21 -9.46
CA SER A 41 -19.84 9.30 -8.66
C SER A 41 -18.67 10.22 -8.27
N TYR A 42 -18.49 11.31 -8.99
CA TYR A 42 -17.47 12.30 -8.65
C TYR A 42 -17.69 13.01 -7.31
N GLN A 43 -18.84 12.82 -6.67
CA GLN A 43 -19.13 13.38 -5.36
C GLN A 43 -18.21 12.80 -4.27
N ASP A 44 -17.73 11.57 -4.45
CA ASP A 44 -16.81 10.91 -3.53
C ASP A 44 -15.34 11.03 -3.97
N TRP A 45 -15.06 11.87 -4.92
CA TRP A 45 -13.75 12.09 -5.49
C TRP A 45 -13.22 13.48 -5.09
N PRO A 46 -11.93 13.61 -4.66
CA PRO A 46 -10.89 12.59 -4.47
C PRO A 46 -10.82 11.99 -3.07
N THR A 47 -11.50 12.56 -2.09
CA THR A 47 -11.34 12.20 -0.66
C THR A 47 -12.52 11.40 -0.09
N GLY A 48 -13.50 11.10 -0.89
CA GLY A 48 -14.69 10.37 -0.45
C GLY A 48 -15.45 11.10 0.67
N PRO A 49 -15.81 10.37 1.75
CA PRO A 49 -16.56 10.96 2.87
C PRO A 49 -15.66 11.70 3.88
N TYR A 50 -14.42 12.00 3.50
CA TYR A 50 -13.42 12.60 4.38
C TYR A 50 -12.99 13.97 3.88
N ARG A 51 -12.51 14.79 4.80
CA ARG A 51 -11.65 15.93 4.51
C ARG A 51 -10.22 15.60 4.92
N VAL A 52 -9.26 15.98 4.11
CA VAL A 52 -7.85 15.88 4.50
C VAL A 52 -7.52 16.98 5.51
N VAL A 53 -6.72 16.65 6.50
CA VAL A 53 -6.20 17.63 7.47
C VAL A 53 -4.89 18.19 6.93
N GLU A 54 -4.93 19.46 6.58
CA GLU A 54 -3.76 20.14 6.04
C GLU A 54 -2.65 20.28 7.11
N ASN A 55 -1.40 20.17 6.68
CA ASN A 55 -0.22 20.28 7.55
C ASN A 55 -0.20 19.27 8.70
N TRP A 56 -0.75 18.08 8.46
CA TRP A 56 -0.62 16.97 9.38
C TRP A 56 0.12 15.79 8.70
N PRO A 57 1.18 15.25 9.31
CA PRO A 57 1.88 15.76 10.48
C PRO A 57 2.53 17.12 10.19
N LYS A 58 2.82 17.88 11.24
CA LYS A 58 3.62 19.11 11.10
C LYS A 58 5.04 18.76 10.67
N PRO A 59 5.76 19.69 10.05
CA PRO A 59 7.18 19.51 9.78
C PRO A 59 7.92 19.07 11.04
N LEU A 60 8.79 18.07 10.89
CA LEU A 60 9.63 17.62 12.00
C LEU A 60 10.64 18.70 12.37
N PRO A 61 10.98 18.83 13.66
CA PRO A 61 11.96 19.82 14.09
C PRO A 61 13.36 19.45 13.58
N ASP A 62 14.12 20.46 13.20
CA ASP A 62 15.54 20.29 12.95
C ASP A 62 16.23 19.80 14.23
N THR A 63 16.94 18.71 14.14
CA THR A 63 17.70 18.11 15.24
C THR A 63 19.18 18.03 14.90
N ARG A 64 19.63 16.93 14.31
CA ARG A 64 21.02 16.78 13.83
C ARG A 64 21.25 17.47 12.49
N HIS A 65 20.17 17.68 11.74
CA HIS A 65 20.21 18.26 10.42
C HIS A 65 19.01 19.19 10.22
N SER A 66 19.14 20.15 9.29
CA SER A 66 17.97 20.86 8.77
C SER A 66 17.25 20.00 7.75
N HIS A 67 15.93 20.00 7.79
CA HIS A 67 15.07 19.33 6.82
C HIS A 67 14.86 20.16 5.53
N GLU A 68 15.39 21.38 5.46
CA GLU A 68 15.31 22.21 4.28
C GLU A 68 15.99 21.53 3.08
N GLY A 69 15.27 21.43 1.97
CA GLY A 69 15.77 20.76 0.77
C GLY A 69 15.72 19.23 0.83
N TRP A 70 15.05 18.68 1.82
CA TRP A 70 14.84 17.23 1.95
C TRP A 70 13.35 16.87 1.95
N THR A 71 13.02 15.70 1.54
CA THR A 71 11.68 15.13 1.65
C THR A 71 11.73 13.82 2.42
N TRP A 72 10.63 13.50 3.04
CA TRP A 72 10.51 12.19 3.66
C TRP A 72 10.63 11.11 2.60
N GLY A 73 11.33 10.05 2.94
CA GLY A 73 11.41 8.87 2.11
C GLY A 73 10.10 8.11 2.06
N SER A 74 10.16 6.89 1.57
CA SER A 74 9.00 5.99 1.56
C SER A 74 8.49 5.73 2.98
N PHE A 75 7.17 5.70 3.16
CA PHE A 75 6.56 5.30 4.41
C PHE A 75 6.13 3.83 4.36
N GLY A 76 6.63 3.04 5.31
CA GLY A 76 6.26 1.64 5.47
C GLY A 76 4.92 1.49 6.16
N GLY A 77 4.76 2.09 7.33
CA GLY A 77 3.59 1.89 8.16
C GLY A 77 3.16 3.11 8.96
N VAL A 78 1.88 3.09 9.33
CA VAL A 78 1.26 3.98 10.30
C VAL A 78 0.36 3.17 11.22
N TYR A 79 0.41 3.44 12.51
CA TYR A 79 -0.45 2.81 13.51
C TYR A 79 -1.00 3.88 14.45
N ALA A 80 -2.29 4.17 14.33
CA ALA A 80 -2.97 5.11 15.21
C ALA A 80 -3.44 4.36 16.47
N GLU A 81 -2.71 4.45 17.56
CA GLU A 81 -3.09 3.88 18.85
C GLU A 81 -4.27 4.66 19.44
N SER A 82 -4.24 5.96 19.29
CA SER A 82 -5.30 6.90 19.64
C SER A 82 -5.19 8.14 18.76
N PRO A 83 -6.19 9.06 18.79
CA PRO A 83 -6.05 10.35 18.10
C PRO A 83 -4.79 11.12 18.49
N ASP A 84 -4.36 11.01 19.75
CA ASP A 84 -3.22 11.73 20.31
C ASP A 84 -1.90 10.94 20.26
N ARG A 85 -1.94 9.77 19.65
CA ARG A 85 -0.76 8.91 19.58
C ARG A 85 -0.76 8.06 18.32
N VAL A 86 -0.17 8.61 17.28
CA VAL A 86 -0.06 7.98 15.97
C VAL A 86 1.40 7.65 15.69
N TRP A 87 1.71 6.37 15.64
CA TRP A 87 3.04 5.85 15.34
C TRP A 87 3.28 5.85 13.84
N ILE A 88 4.45 6.33 13.44
CA ILE A 88 4.84 6.44 12.04
C ILE A 88 6.21 5.79 11.84
N ALA A 89 6.31 4.97 10.79
CA ALA A 89 7.54 4.32 10.39
C ALA A 89 7.99 4.85 9.03
N MET A 90 9.14 5.51 9.00
CA MET A 90 9.71 6.18 7.83
C MET A 90 11.03 5.53 7.40
N ARG A 91 11.27 5.52 6.11
CA ARG A 91 12.49 4.96 5.51
C ARG A 91 13.54 6.02 5.18
N GLY A 92 13.77 6.91 6.14
CA GLY A 92 14.74 8.02 6.00
C GLY A 92 14.27 9.11 5.03
N GLU A 93 15.11 10.10 4.83
CA GLU A 93 14.84 11.24 3.95
C GLU A 93 15.70 11.20 2.68
N LEU A 94 15.21 11.84 1.64
CA LEU A 94 15.91 12.01 0.36
C LEU A 94 16.05 13.49 0.02
N PRO A 95 17.16 13.88 -0.64
CA PRO A 95 17.32 15.24 -1.09
C PRO A 95 16.31 15.60 -2.19
N LEU A 96 15.68 16.76 -2.07
CA LEU A 96 14.83 17.32 -3.10
C LEU A 96 15.69 17.90 -4.24
N PRO A 97 15.37 17.63 -5.50
CA PRO A 97 15.93 18.38 -6.62
C PRO A 97 15.63 19.87 -6.46
N LYS A 98 16.53 20.74 -6.92
CA LYS A 98 16.39 22.20 -6.81
C LYS A 98 15.13 22.77 -7.47
N ASP A 99 14.61 22.06 -8.48
CA ASP A 99 13.40 22.39 -9.23
C ASP A 99 12.17 21.58 -8.81
N ALA A 100 12.28 20.79 -7.72
CA ALA A 100 11.18 19.99 -7.22
C ALA A 100 10.02 20.88 -6.77
N LYS A 101 8.85 20.53 -7.22
CA LYS A 101 7.60 21.15 -6.73
C LYS A 101 7.20 20.54 -5.40
N PRO A 102 6.49 21.27 -4.53
CA PRO A 102 6.07 20.76 -3.21
C PRO A 102 5.27 19.44 -3.25
N TRP A 103 4.68 19.11 -4.39
CA TRP A 103 3.89 17.88 -4.59
C TRP A 103 4.58 16.86 -5.51
N THR A 104 5.88 16.98 -5.74
CA THR A 104 6.59 15.99 -6.56
C THR A 104 6.53 14.64 -5.85
N PRO A 105 5.93 13.61 -6.45
CA PRO A 105 5.86 12.31 -5.81
C PRO A 105 7.26 11.76 -5.55
N TYR A 106 7.47 11.16 -4.39
CA TYR A 106 8.72 10.52 -4.01
C TYR A 106 9.26 9.58 -5.11
N ALA A 107 8.38 8.77 -5.72
CA ALA A 107 8.76 7.90 -6.84
C ALA A 107 9.35 8.63 -8.04
N ALA A 108 9.01 9.91 -8.25
CA ALA A 108 9.57 10.74 -9.31
C ALA A 108 10.95 11.32 -8.96
N LEU A 109 11.32 11.30 -7.67
CA LEU A 109 12.62 11.76 -7.19
C LEU A 109 13.69 10.68 -7.30
N LEU A 110 13.29 9.43 -7.55
CA LEU A 110 14.22 8.32 -7.68
C LEU A 110 14.99 8.42 -8.99
N PRO A 111 16.32 8.31 -8.95
CA PRO A 111 17.18 8.60 -10.11
C PRO A 111 17.10 7.59 -11.23
N THR A 112 16.39 6.49 -11.06
CA THR A 112 16.42 5.43 -12.05
C THR A 112 15.06 4.92 -12.44
N ARG A 113 14.72 5.21 -13.67
CA ARG A 113 13.66 4.52 -14.39
C ARG A 113 13.89 2.99 -14.53
N GLY A 114 15.06 2.48 -14.17
CA GLY A 114 15.41 1.08 -14.26
C GLY A 114 14.78 0.21 -13.18
N ASN A 115 14.11 0.81 -12.23
CA ASN A 115 13.46 0.10 -11.14
C ASN A 115 12.02 -0.27 -11.42
N SER A 116 11.74 -0.70 -12.60
CA SER A 116 10.47 -1.32 -12.97
C SER A 116 10.12 -2.59 -12.18
N THR A 117 10.99 -3.02 -11.28
CA THR A 117 10.79 -4.18 -10.39
C THR A 117 9.89 -3.90 -9.20
N GLY A 118 9.15 -2.79 -9.20
CA GLY A 118 8.16 -2.51 -8.15
C GLY A 118 8.71 -2.01 -6.82
N ASN A 119 9.99 -1.71 -6.74
CA ASN A 119 10.58 -1.08 -5.57
C ASN A 119 10.54 0.43 -5.70
N SER A 120 9.46 0.99 -5.26
CA SER A 120 9.15 2.41 -5.31
C SER A 120 10.05 3.31 -4.45
N ASP A 121 10.87 2.74 -3.61
CA ASP A 121 11.74 3.48 -2.70
C ASP A 121 13.19 3.59 -3.18
N GLY A 122 13.46 3.20 -4.40
CA GLY A 122 14.79 3.32 -5.01
C GLY A 122 15.86 2.41 -4.45
N LEU A 123 15.55 1.70 -3.39
CA LEU A 123 16.44 0.71 -2.81
C LEU A 123 16.14 -0.67 -3.37
N THR A 124 16.06 -0.75 -4.66
CA THR A 124 15.95 -2.05 -5.25
C THR A 124 17.21 -2.82 -4.98
N ALA A 125 17.02 -3.88 -4.31
CA ALA A 125 17.68 -5.17 -4.45
C ALA A 125 19.19 -5.21 -4.79
N THR A 126 19.80 -4.13 -5.11
CA THR A 126 21.22 -4.07 -5.35
C THR A 126 21.87 -3.51 -4.10
N CYS A 127 22.26 -4.40 -3.22
CA CYS A 127 23.31 -4.13 -2.27
C CYS A 127 24.59 -3.82 -3.03
N GLU A 128 24.55 -2.90 -3.94
CA GLU A 128 25.71 -2.47 -4.69
C GLU A 128 26.60 -1.62 -3.77
N PRO A 129 27.89 -1.87 -3.74
CA PRO A 129 28.82 -1.24 -2.80
C PRO A 129 28.99 0.26 -3.00
N GLU A 130 28.48 0.82 -4.10
CA GLU A 130 28.55 2.24 -4.41
C GLU A 130 27.15 2.84 -4.33
N PRO A 131 26.90 3.85 -3.47
CA PRO A 131 25.65 4.59 -3.50
C PRO A 131 25.54 5.33 -4.84
N LYS A 132 24.56 4.97 -5.62
CA LYS A 132 24.26 5.70 -6.86
C LYS A 132 23.76 7.10 -6.49
N ARG A 133 24.23 8.11 -7.21
CA ARG A 133 23.82 9.49 -7.02
C ARG A 133 22.29 9.63 -6.93
N GLY A 134 21.80 10.29 -5.90
CA GLY A 134 20.37 10.45 -5.60
C GLY A 134 19.82 9.40 -4.67
N TRP A 135 20.67 8.54 -4.14
CA TRP A 135 20.33 7.53 -3.16
C TRP A 135 20.95 7.84 -1.79
N GLU A 136 21.54 9.01 -1.66
CA GLU A 136 21.99 9.53 -0.38
C GLU A 136 20.77 9.69 0.52
N ARG A 137 20.54 8.68 1.33
CA ARG A 137 19.48 8.66 2.31
C ARG A 137 20.02 9.16 3.64
N ARG A 138 19.22 10.03 4.25
CA ARG A 138 19.50 10.50 5.61
C ARG A 138 18.55 9.80 6.58
N TRP A 139 19.11 9.11 7.56
CA TRP A 139 18.37 8.40 8.58
C TRP A 139 18.21 9.31 9.79
N GLU A 140 17.00 9.82 9.93
CA GLU A 140 16.55 10.62 11.07
C GLU A 140 15.04 10.46 11.20
N HIS A 141 14.54 10.38 12.45
CA HIS A 141 13.12 10.16 12.72
C HIS A 141 12.53 8.90 12.04
N SER A 142 13.28 7.79 12.00
CA SER A 142 12.79 6.56 11.35
C SER A 142 11.54 5.99 12.02
N ILE A 143 11.44 6.14 13.35
CA ILE A 143 10.23 5.82 14.13
C ILE A 143 9.91 7.02 14.99
N PHE A 144 8.73 7.59 14.78
CA PHE A 144 8.27 8.74 15.57
C PHE A 144 6.75 8.67 15.81
N ILE A 145 6.29 9.49 16.73
CA ILE A 145 4.92 9.52 17.21
C ILE A 145 4.43 10.95 17.15
N VAL A 146 3.24 11.14 16.63
CA VAL A 146 2.59 12.46 16.56
C VAL A 146 1.23 12.45 17.26
N ASP A 147 0.82 13.62 17.73
CA ASP A 147 -0.50 13.85 18.32
C ASP A 147 -1.56 14.18 17.25
N ARG A 148 -2.78 14.47 17.71
CA ARG A 148 -3.91 14.81 16.84
C ARG A 148 -3.70 16.08 16.03
N GLU A 149 -2.92 17.01 16.54
CA GLU A 149 -2.53 18.26 15.90
C GLU A 149 -1.32 18.11 14.97
N GLY A 150 -0.71 16.92 14.94
CA GLY A 150 0.46 16.60 14.14
C GLY A 150 1.81 17.01 14.75
N ASN A 151 1.84 17.39 16.04
CA ASN A 151 3.10 17.68 16.73
C ASN A 151 3.86 16.38 17.03
N LEU A 152 5.19 16.42 16.92
CA LEU A 152 6.05 15.34 17.38
C LEU A 152 5.96 15.23 18.92
N VAL A 153 5.52 14.07 19.41
CA VAL A 153 5.38 13.78 20.85
C VAL A 153 6.24 12.63 21.33
N GLY A 154 6.94 11.96 20.44
CA GLY A 154 7.90 10.92 20.76
C GLY A 154 8.66 10.43 19.54
N GLU A 155 9.85 9.89 19.76
CA GLU A 155 10.69 9.32 18.71
C GLU A 155 11.66 8.30 19.27
N TRP A 156 12.19 7.43 18.37
CA TRP A 156 13.18 6.43 18.72
C TRP A 156 14.48 6.61 17.92
N PRO A 157 15.30 7.63 18.22
CA PRO A 157 16.47 7.98 17.40
C PRO A 157 17.58 6.90 17.42
N HIS A 158 17.57 5.99 18.38
CA HIS A 158 18.51 4.86 18.41
C HIS A 158 18.27 3.87 17.26
N LEU A 159 17.06 3.80 16.70
CA LEU A 159 16.75 2.97 15.54
C LEU A 159 17.27 3.57 14.23
N ASP A 160 17.47 4.88 14.15
CA ASP A 160 18.10 5.51 12.99
C ASP A 160 19.48 4.90 12.72
N LYS A 161 20.28 4.72 13.81
CA LYS A 161 21.57 4.04 13.73
C LYS A 161 21.41 2.59 13.29
N MET A 162 20.44 1.87 13.83
CA MET A 162 20.19 0.48 13.46
C MET A 162 19.90 0.34 11.97
N PHE A 163 18.99 1.16 11.43
CA PHE A 163 18.62 1.10 10.02
C PHE A 163 19.73 1.63 9.09
N SER A 164 20.46 2.67 9.49
CA SER A 164 21.54 3.26 8.68
C SER A 164 22.78 2.39 8.52
N GLN A 165 23.02 1.48 9.46
CA GLN A 165 24.21 0.61 9.45
C GLN A 165 24.11 -0.58 8.49
N GLN A 166 22.96 -0.77 7.88
CA GLN A 166 22.74 -1.91 7.01
C GLN A 166 22.87 -1.47 5.54
N PRO A 167 23.91 -1.94 4.83
CA PRO A 167 24.21 -1.46 3.47
C PRO A 167 23.07 -1.72 2.48
N CYS A 168 22.22 -2.69 2.78
CA CYS A 168 21.07 -3.04 1.94
C CYS A 168 19.74 -2.76 2.62
N GLY A 169 19.75 -2.16 3.82
CA GLY A 169 18.56 -1.90 4.60
C GLY A 169 17.72 -0.80 3.97
N ARG A 170 16.42 -1.05 3.88
CA ARG A 170 15.43 -0.04 3.51
C ARG A 170 14.81 0.64 4.72
N GLY A 171 14.99 0.04 5.87
CA GLY A 171 14.30 0.41 7.08
C GLY A 171 12.91 -0.22 7.20
N PRO A 172 12.08 0.29 8.10
CA PRO A 172 10.84 -0.36 8.49
C PRO A 172 9.86 -0.48 7.32
N HIS A 173 9.35 -1.70 7.13
CA HIS A 173 8.28 -1.98 6.18
C HIS A 173 6.90 -1.81 6.81
N GLN A 174 6.76 -2.19 8.10
CA GLN A 174 5.50 -2.09 8.82
C GLN A 174 5.78 -1.82 10.30
N ILE A 175 4.83 -1.15 10.95
CA ILE A 175 4.79 -0.94 12.41
C ILE A 175 3.41 -1.28 12.93
N LYS A 176 3.33 -2.12 13.95
CA LYS A 176 2.06 -2.53 14.58
C LYS A 176 2.23 -2.80 16.07
N ILE A 177 1.15 -2.67 16.80
CA ILE A 177 1.02 -3.10 18.19
C ILE A 177 -0.11 -4.14 18.23
N SER A 178 0.15 -5.29 18.87
CA SER A 178 -0.89 -6.28 19.07
C SER A 178 -2.00 -5.72 19.94
N PRO A 179 -3.27 -5.80 19.53
CA PRO A 179 -4.38 -5.33 20.35
C PRO A 179 -4.60 -6.18 21.62
N TYR A 180 -3.96 -7.35 21.69
CA TYR A 180 -4.11 -8.31 22.80
C TYR A 180 -2.93 -8.28 23.77
N ASP A 181 -1.88 -7.55 23.43
CA ASP A 181 -0.69 -7.40 24.27
C ASP A 181 -0.86 -6.25 25.26
N LYS A 182 -0.98 -6.59 26.55
CA LYS A 182 -1.14 -5.61 27.64
C LYS A 182 0.09 -4.73 27.84
N GLU A 183 1.27 -5.23 27.47
CA GLU A 183 2.52 -4.50 27.56
C GLU A 183 2.73 -3.57 26.35
N LYS A 184 1.87 -3.72 25.33
CA LYS A 184 1.89 -2.92 24.10
C LYS A 184 3.25 -2.95 23.40
N HIS A 185 3.83 -4.13 23.27
CA HIS A 185 5.05 -4.26 22.49
C HIS A 185 4.83 -3.76 21.06
N VAL A 186 5.81 -3.00 20.58
CA VAL A 186 5.79 -2.45 19.24
C VAL A 186 6.56 -3.38 18.31
N TRP A 187 5.89 -3.83 17.26
CA TRP A 187 6.46 -4.73 16.28
C TRP A 187 6.83 -3.96 15.03
N ILE A 188 8.07 -4.15 14.58
CA ILE A 188 8.60 -3.53 13.35
C ILE A 188 9.09 -4.65 12.45
N ILE A 189 8.64 -4.61 11.20
CA ILE A 189 9.05 -5.56 10.16
C ILE A 189 10.02 -4.85 9.23
N ASP A 190 11.19 -5.43 9.00
CA ASP A 190 12.15 -5.02 7.98
C ASP A 190 12.24 -6.10 6.91
N ASP A 191 11.57 -5.85 5.79
CA ASP A 191 11.49 -6.82 4.71
C ASP A 191 12.84 -7.05 4.02
N GLN A 192 13.64 -6.02 3.88
CA GLN A 192 14.91 -6.11 3.15
C GLN A 192 15.98 -6.89 3.93
N LEU A 193 15.96 -6.78 5.25
CA LEU A 193 16.89 -7.49 6.13
C LEU A 193 16.36 -8.85 6.58
N HIS A 194 15.16 -9.23 6.16
CA HIS A 194 14.51 -10.49 6.52
C HIS A 194 14.26 -10.64 8.02
N MET A 195 13.97 -9.50 8.70
CA MET A 195 13.88 -9.41 10.15
C MET A 195 12.53 -8.90 10.62
N ILE A 196 12.14 -9.37 11.79
CA ILE A 196 11.01 -8.85 12.55
C ILE A 196 11.53 -8.54 13.96
N TYR A 197 11.26 -7.34 14.44
CA TYR A 197 11.71 -6.87 15.74
C TYR A 197 10.51 -6.61 16.66
N ARG A 198 10.64 -6.96 17.93
CA ARG A 198 9.70 -6.62 18.99
C ARG A 198 10.40 -5.77 20.04
N PHE A 199 9.84 -4.60 20.28
CA PHE A 199 10.36 -3.62 21.25
C PHE A 199 9.36 -3.45 22.40
N THR A 200 9.86 -3.07 23.57
CA THR A 200 9.01 -2.49 24.61
C THR A 200 8.38 -1.19 24.12
N TYR A 201 7.37 -0.71 24.82
CA TYR A 201 6.65 0.51 24.45
C TYR A 201 7.54 1.78 24.52
N ASP A 202 8.64 1.74 25.25
CA ASP A 202 9.67 2.77 25.32
C ASP A 202 10.86 2.56 24.38
N GLY A 203 10.80 1.57 23.51
CA GLY A 203 11.75 1.38 22.41
C GLY A 203 12.95 0.48 22.72
N LYS A 204 12.96 -0.26 23.81
CA LYS A 204 14.01 -1.25 24.11
C LYS A 204 13.73 -2.55 23.34
N LEU A 205 14.72 -3.07 22.60
CA LEU A 205 14.59 -4.34 21.89
C LEU A 205 14.38 -5.50 22.89
N VAL A 206 13.29 -6.23 22.72
CA VAL A 206 12.92 -7.42 23.51
C VAL A 206 13.27 -8.70 22.77
N HIS A 207 12.94 -8.74 21.49
CA HIS A 207 13.11 -9.96 20.69
C HIS A 207 13.30 -9.62 19.22
N SER A 208 14.01 -10.48 18.51
CA SER A 208 14.14 -10.41 17.06
C SER A 208 13.97 -11.80 16.44
N MET A 209 13.28 -11.84 15.33
CA MET A 209 13.03 -13.05 14.55
C MET A 209 13.64 -12.89 13.17
N GLY A 210 14.09 -14.00 12.62
CA GLY A 210 14.83 -14.01 11.37
C GLY A 210 16.34 -14.12 11.60
N THR A 211 17.07 -14.25 10.52
CA THR A 211 18.54 -14.20 10.51
C THR A 211 18.95 -13.05 9.62
N LEU A 212 19.64 -12.07 10.21
CA LEU A 212 19.95 -10.80 9.56
C LEU A 212 20.62 -11.01 8.19
N GLY A 213 19.96 -10.50 7.14
CA GLY A 213 20.43 -10.60 5.76
C GLY A 213 20.37 -11.99 5.13
N VAL A 214 19.81 -12.97 5.83
CA VAL A 214 19.72 -14.36 5.34
C VAL A 214 18.29 -14.68 4.91
N ARG A 215 18.13 -14.94 3.62
CA ARG A 215 16.87 -15.39 3.04
C ARG A 215 16.61 -16.86 3.34
N GLY A 216 15.39 -17.21 3.65
CA GLY A 216 15.04 -18.61 3.86
C GLY A 216 13.58 -18.83 4.22
N ARG A 217 13.19 -20.12 4.25
CA ARG A 217 11.84 -20.58 4.61
C ARG A 217 11.86 -21.46 5.87
N GLY A 218 12.88 -21.35 6.66
CA GLY A 218 12.98 -22.11 7.92
C GLY A 218 12.19 -21.49 9.06
N PRO A 219 12.16 -22.14 10.24
CA PRO A 219 11.53 -21.60 11.43
C PRO A 219 12.07 -20.25 11.88
N ASN A 220 13.37 -20.00 11.63
CA ASN A 220 14.08 -18.79 12.05
C ASN A 220 14.64 -17.99 10.86
N THR A 221 14.07 -18.14 9.69
CA THR A 221 14.44 -17.38 8.49
C THR A 221 13.20 -16.96 7.72
N PHE A 222 13.24 -15.79 7.13
CA PHE A 222 12.18 -15.26 6.26
C PHE A 222 12.77 -14.90 4.90
N ASP A 223 11.91 -14.74 3.91
CA ASP A 223 12.31 -14.14 2.65
C ASP A 223 11.46 -12.91 2.36
N ARG A 224 11.85 -11.81 2.99
CA ARG A 224 11.22 -10.50 2.92
C ARG A 224 9.81 -10.48 3.51
N PRO A 225 9.67 -10.64 4.84
CA PRO A 225 8.40 -10.59 5.54
C PRO A 225 7.75 -9.20 5.38
N THR A 226 6.44 -9.15 5.36
CA THR A 226 5.70 -7.94 5.00
C THR A 226 4.74 -7.45 6.06
N ASP A 227 4.06 -8.35 6.77
CA ASP A 227 3.00 -7.98 7.70
C ASP A 227 2.81 -9.02 8.80
N ILE A 228 2.06 -8.66 9.86
CA ILE A 228 1.78 -9.51 11.02
C ILE A 228 0.34 -9.30 11.52
N ALA A 229 -0.30 -10.38 11.98
CA ALA A 229 -1.60 -10.34 12.63
C ALA A 229 -1.67 -11.34 13.79
N TRP A 230 -2.49 -11.05 14.80
CA TRP A 230 -2.56 -11.81 16.05
C TRP A 230 -3.96 -12.34 16.32
N LEU A 231 -4.02 -13.50 17.01
CA LEU A 231 -5.18 -14.00 17.71
C LEU A 231 -5.18 -13.54 19.17
N PRO A 232 -6.35 -13.57 19.86
CA PRO A 232 -6.46 -13.16 21.26
C PRO A 232 -5.61 -13.96 22.25
N ASP A 233 -5.26 -15.19 21.91
CA ASP A 233 -4.42 -16.08 22.72
C ASP A 233 -2.91 -15.79 22.59
N GLY A 234 -2.56 -14.78 21.79
CA GLY A 234 -1.17 -14.39 21.50
C GLY A 234 -0.53 -15.14 20.34
N THR A 235 -1.20 -16.14 19.76
CA THR A 235 -0.78 -16.75 18.49
C THR A 235 -0.72 -15.68 17.40
N TYR A 236 0.29 -15.72 16.54
CA TYR A 236 0.42 -14.75 15.47
C TYR A 236 0.86 -15.37 14.14
N PHE A 237 0.58 -14.62 13.09
CA PHE A 237 0.83 -15.01 11.71
C PHE A 237 1.64 -13.93 11.00
N ILE A 238 2.64 -14.37 10.26
CA ILE A 238 3.52 -13.50 9.47
C ILE A 238 3.28 -13.80 8.00
N SER A 239 2.97 -12.75 7.24
CA SER A 239 3.04 -12.79 5.78
C SER A 239 4.50 -12.68 5.37
N ASP A 240 5.08 -13.80 4.93
CA ASP A 240 6.48 -13.87 4.49
C ASP A 240 6.51 -13.78 2.96
N GLY A 241 6.60 -12.56 2.45
CA GLY A 241 5.94 -12.20 1.25
C GLY A 241 6.69 -11.92 0.00
N TYR A 242 7.63 -11.00 -0.12
CA TYR A 242 8.19 -10.68 -1.43
C TYR A 242 8.97 -11.83 -2.07
N GLY A 243 9.49 -12.75 -1.29
CA GLY A 243 10.18 -13.94 -1.78
C GLY A 243 9.72 -15.22 -1.11
N GLY A 244 9.23 -15.17 0.11
CA GLY A 244 8.86 -16.33 0.92
C GLY A 244 7.59 -17.05 0.49
N THR A 245 6.67 -16.36 -0.14
CA THR A 245 5.40 -16.91 -0.69
C THR A 245 4.62 -17.78 0.30
N ARG A 246 4.64 -17.42 1.59
CA ARG A 246 4.00 -18.19 2.66
C ARG A 246 3.35 -17.31 3.73
N VAL A 247 2.44 -17.92 4.48
CA VAL A 247 2.04 -17.46 5.80
C VAL A 247 2.68 -18.38 6.83
N ALA A 248 3.37 -17.82 7.82
CA ALA A 248 4.00 -18.58 8.89
C ALA A 248 3.29 -18.32 10.23
N LYS A 249 2.93 -19.37 10.96
CA LYS A 249 2.23 -19.35 12.25
C LYS A 249 3.21 -19.58 13.39
N PHE A 250 3.10 -18.75 14.42
CA PHE A 250 3.90 -18.83 15.64
C PHE A 250 3.02 -18.82 16.88
N GLY A 251 3.46 -19.48 17.93
CA GLY A 251 2.84 -19.42 19.24
C GLY A 251 3.16 -18.14 20.01
N PRO A 252 2.48 -17.90 21.13
CA PRO A 252 2.75 -16.75 22.00
C PRO A 252 4.15 -16.80 22.65
N ASP A 253 4.80 -17.95 22.62
CA ASP A 253 6.17 -18.18 23.07
C ASP A 253 7.23 -18.02 21.95
N ASP A 254 6.85 -17.42 20.84
CA ASP A 254 7.66 -17.20 19.63
C ASP A 254 8.12 -18.49 18.92
N LYS A 255 7.56 -19.66 19.30
CA LYS A 255 7.90 -20.89 18.61
C LYS A 255 7.13 -21.04 17.31
N PHE A 256 7.85 -21.43 16.27
CA PHE A 256 7.26 -21.80 14.99
C PHE A 256 6.35 -23.01 15.14
N ILE A 257 5.13 -22.91 14.59
CA ILE A 257 4.13 -23.98 14.62
C ILE A 257 4.05 -24.64 13.25
N MET A 258 3.79 -23.86 12.22
CA MET A 258 3.60 -24.34 10.85
C MET A 258 3.67 -23.20 9.85
N ASP A 259 3.75 -23.53 8.59
CA ASP A 259 3.50 -22.59 7.49
C ASP A 259 2.67 -23.24 6.38
N TRP A 260 2.11 -22.40 5.52
CA TRP A 260 1.43 -22.83 4.30
C TRP A 260 1.64 -21.83 3.16
N GLY A 261 1.30 -22.26 1.97
CA GLY A 261 1.54 -21.52 0.75
C GLY A 261 2.76 -22.02 0.00
N GLY A 262 3.05 -21.37 -1.09
CA GLY A 262 4.18 -21.64 -1.97
C GLY A 262 4.07 -20.86 -3.26
N PRO A 263 5.11 -20.85 -4.09
CA PRO A 263 5.06 -20.19 -5.38
C PRO A 263 4.05 -20.88 -6.31
N PRO A 264 3.45 -20.14 -7.26
CA PRO A 264 2.53 -20.70 -8.23
C PRO A 264 3.20 -21.78 -9.09
N LYS A 265 2.53 -22.88 -9.31
CA LYS A 265 2.93 -23.90 -10.29
C LYS A 265 2.79 -23.38 -11.72
N ASP A 266 1.71 -22.64 -11.96
CA ASP A 266 1.51 -21.86 -13.18
C ASP A 266 1.40 -20.38 -12.81
N PRO A 267 2.43 -19.55 -13.08
CA PRO A 267 2.38 -18.12 -12.77
C PRO A 267 1.29 -17.35 -13.51
N GLN A 268 0.71 -17.91 -14.57
CA GLN A 268 -0.38 -17.27 -15.29
C GLN A 268 -1.75 -17.58 -14.65
N ASN A 269 -1.86 -18.72 -13.94
CA ASN A 269 -3.11 -19.17 -13.32
C ASN A 269 -2.81 -19.73 -11.91
N PRO A 270 -2.40 -18.90 -10.96
CA PRO A 270 -2.07 -19.37 -9.61
C PRO A 270 -3.31 -19.94 -8.91
N GLY A 271 -3.18 -21.17 -8.42
CA GLY A 271 -4.24 -21.89 -7.71
C GLY A 271 -4.46 -21.41 -6.26
N PRO A 272 -5.43 -22.03 -5.57
CA PRO A 272 -5.56 -21.85 -4.13
C PRO A 272 -4.28 -22.24 -3.40
N ASN A 273 -3.95 -21.51 -2.32
CA ASN A 273 -2.76 -21.75 -1.52
C ASN A 273 -1.41 -21.58 -2.26
N GLU A 274 -1.43 -20.94 -3.40
CA GLU A 274 -0.26 -20.49 -4.14
C GLU A 274 -0.18 -18.98 -4.07
N PHE A 275 1.02 -18.41 -3.94
CA PHE A 275 1.21 -16.98 -3.79
C PHE A 275 2.31 -16.45 -4.71
N ASN A 276 2.04 -15.33 -5.35
CA ASN A 276 3.08 -14.52 -6.00
C ASN A 276 3.81 -13.66 -4.96
N THR A 277 3.04 -12.93 -4.15
CA THR A 277 3.60 -12.09 -3.08
C THR A 277 2.58 -12.00 -1.94
N VAL A 278 2.85 -12.62 -0.83
CA VAL A 278 2.06 -12.48 0.39
C VAL A 278 2.37 -11.13 1.01
N HIS A 279 1.49 -10.14 0.87
CA HIS A 279 1.87 -8.76 1.20
C HIS A 279 1.21 -8.18 2.46
N SER A 280 0.01 -8.59 2.78
CA SER A 280 -0.70 -8.11 3.96
C SER A 280 -1.61 -9.20 4.52
N ILE A 281 -1.80 -9.20 5.83
CA ILE A 281 -2.62 -10.16 6.55
C ILE A 281 -3.47 -9.47 7.62
N ALA A 282 -4.76 -9.84 7.68
CA ALA A 282 -5.66 -9.42 8.74
C ALA A 282 -6.54 -10.59 9.18
N ILE A 283 -7.06 -10.54 10.39
CA ILE A 283 -7.88 -11.59 10.99
C ILE A 283 -9.24 -11.02 11.34
N SER A 284 -10.30 -11.68 10.90
CA SER A 284 -11.68 -11.31 11.21
C SER A 284 -12.11 -11.76 12.61
N ALA A 285 -13.25 -11.26 13.08
CA ALA A 285 -13.81 -11.63 14.39
C ALA A 285 -14.14 -13.12 14.51
N ASP A 286 -14.42 -13.81 13.41
CA ASP A 286 -14.65 -15.25 13.34
C ASP A 286 -13.36 -16.07 13.03
N ARG A 287 -12.19 -15.45 13.30
CA ARG A 287 -10.85 -16.07 13.23
C ARG A 287 -10.41 -16.53 11.84
N LYS A 288 -11.01 -15.97 10.78
CA LYS A 288 -10.54 -16.19 9.41
C LYS A 288 -9.39 -15.23 9.08
N LEU A 289 -8.39 -15.75 8.41
CA LEU A 289 -7.25 -15.00 7.93
C LEU A 289 -7.50 -14.56 6.50
N PHE A 290 -7.42 -13.26 6.29
CA PHE A 290 -7.51 -12.63 4.97
C PHE A 290 -6.11 -12.21 4.55
N VAL A 291 -5.65 -12.72 3.42
CA VAL A 291 -4.27 -12.59 2.97
C VAL A 291 -4.25 -12.01 1.56
N ILE A 292 -3.62 -10.85 1.39
CA ILE A 292 -3.41 -10.28 0.05
C ILE A 292 -2.29 -11.06 -0.64
N ASP A 293 -2.64 -11.65 -1.78
CA ASP A 293 -1.70 -12.16 -2.77
C ASP A 293 -1.53 -11.10 -3.87
N ARG A 294 -0.42 -10.38 -3.80
CA ARG A 294 -0.07 -9.31 -4.72
C ARG A 294 0.71 -9.86 -5.91
N GLY A 295 0.14 -9.72 -7.09
CA GLY A 295 0.79 -10.13 -8.33
C GLY A 295 0.40 -9.22 -9.47
N THR A 296 1.20 -9.14 -10.51
CA THR A 296 1.05 -8.15 -11.58
C THR A 296 -0.23 -8.29 -12.41
N ARG A 297 -0.92 -9.41 -12.34
CA ARG A 297 -2.14 -9.66 -13.12
C ARG A 297 -3.29 -10.30 -12.35
N HIS A 298 -3.01 -10.91 -11.20
CA HIS A 298 -3.95 -11.75 -10.47
C HIS A 298 -4.01 -11.40 -8.99
N GLU A 299 -4.11 -10.09 -8.70
CA GLU A 299 -4.24 -9.65 -7.32
C GLU A 299 -5.55 -10.11 -6.72
N ARG A 300 -5.43 -10.80 -5.60
CA ARG A 300 -6.54 -11.44 -4.97
C ARG A 300 -6.41 -11.45 -3.45
N MET A 301 -7.54 -11.58 -2.80
CA MET A 301 -7.63 -12.02 -1.43
C MET A 301 -7.70 -13.53 -1.41
N GLN A 302 -6.93 -14.17 -0.55
CA GLN A 302 -7.13 -15.57 -0.19
C GLN A 302 -7.54 -15.65 1.28
N VAL A 303 -8.49 -16.50 1.59
CA VAL A 303 -9.04 -16.68 2.94
C VAL A 303 -8.71 -18.06 3.46
N PHE A 304 -8.25 -18.11 4.71
CA PHE A 304 -7.87 -19.35 5.40
C PHE A 304 -8.50 -19.40 6.79
N ASP A 305 -8.62 -20.59 7.34
CA ASP A 305 -8.77 -20.73 8.78
C ASP A 305 -7.41 -20.56 9.49
N GLU A 306 -7.42 -20.52 10.80
CA GLU A 306 -6.22 -20.37 11.63
C GLU A 306 -5.23 -21.55 11.56
N ASN A 307 -5.61 -22.65 10.89
CA ASN A 307 -4.78 -23.83 10.67
C ASN A 307 -4.30 -23.93 9.20
N GLY A 308 -4.46 -22.87 8.43
CA GLY A 308 -3.99 -22.78 7.06
C GLY A 308 -4.86 -23.52 6.03
N LYS A 309 -6.06 -23.99 6.41
CA LYS A 309 -7.01 -24.56 5.47
C LYS A 309 -7.58 -23.45 4.59
N PHE A 310 -7.43 -23.61 3.29
CA PHE A 310 -8.03 -22.70 2.32
C PHE A 310 -9.57 -22.72 2.42
N LEU A 311 -10.17 -21.54 2.45
CA LEU A 311 -11.62 -21.37 2.55
C LEU A 311 -12.20 -20.72 1.29
N ASP A 312 -11.59 -19.63 0.80
CA ASP A 312 -12.12 -18.86 -0.33
C ASP A 312 -11.04 -17.98 -0.97
N MET A 313 -11.33 -17.44 -2.17
CA MET A 313 -10.52 -16.40 -2.80
C MET A 313 -11.33 -15.58 -3.81
N TRP A 314 -10.98 -14.30 -3.95
CA TRP A 314 -11.59 -13.38 -4.93
C TRP A 314 -10.63 -12.30 -5.40
N PRO A 315 -10.86 -11.72 -6.60
CA PRO A 315 -10.01 -10.66 -7.12
C PRO A 315 -10.17 -9.34 -6.34
N LEU A 316 -9.06 -8.67 -6.09
CA LEU A 316 -9.03 -7.35 -5.44
C LEU A 316 -9.12 -6.24 -6.48
N ARG A 317 -10.30 -6.06 -7.05
CA ARG A 317 -10.55 -5.05 -8.07
C ARG A 317 -11.97 -4.54 -8.03
N SER A 318 -12.17 -3.32 -8.50
CA SER A 318 -13.52 -2.81 -8.76
C SER A 318 -14.11 -3.49 -10.01
N PRO A 319 -15.37 -3.94 -9.98
CA PRO A 319 -16.04 -4.48 -11.15
C PRO A 319 -16.24 -3.44 -12.27
N HIS A 320 -16.11 -2.15 -11.93
CA HIS A 320 -16.25 -1.05 -12.89
C HIS A 320 -14.96 -0.75 -13.67
N TRP A 321 -13.85 -1.40 -13.32
CA TRP A 321 -12.60 -1.21 -14.04
C TRP A 321 -12.54 -2.11 -15.29
N PRO A 322 -11.89 -1.64 -16.38
CA PRO A 322 -11.62 -2.48 -17.53
C PRO A 322 -10.95 -3.79 -17.15
N ALA A 323 -11.25 -4.88 -17.85
CA ALA A 323 -10.69 -6.20 -17.53
C ALA A 323 -9.14 -6.24 -17.58
N ASN A 324 -8.54 -5.39 -18.40
CA ASN A 324 -7.08 -5.25 -18.52
C ASN A 324 -6.48 -4.19 -17.57
N GLN A 325 -7.27 -3.59 -16.67
CA GLN A 325 -6.74 -2.66 -15.67
C GLN A 325 -5.84 -3.42 -14.71
N GLU A 326 -4.57 -3.07 -14.70
CA GLU A 326 -3.64 -3.55 -13.69
C GLU A 326 -3.99 -2.95 -12.33
N THR A 327 -3.83 -3.76 -11.30
CA THR A 327 -4.03 -3.39 -9.90
C THR A 327 -2.75 -3.61 -9.09
N LEU A 328 -2.66 -3.00 -7.92
CA LEU A 328 -1.57 -3.19 -6.97
C LEU A 328 -2.11 -3.02 -5.55
N ALA A 329 -2.75 -4.07 -5.04
CA ALA A 329 -3.20 -4.10 -3.65
C ALA A 329 -1.98 -4.14 -2.71
N VAL A 330 -1.86 -3.16 -1.83
CA VAL A 330 -0.65 -2.98 -1.02
C VAL A 330 -0.86 -3.25 0.46
N ASN A 331 -2.04 -2.99 0.99
CA ASN A 331 -2.35 -3.28 2.39
C ASN A 331 -3.85 -3.38 2.57
N HIS A 332 -4.28 -3.97 3.69
CA HIS A 332 -5.67 -3.99 4.08
C HIS A 332 -5.83 -4.06 5.59
N PHE A 333 -7.02 -3.73 6.03
CA PHE A 333 -7.48 -4.02 7.38
C PHE A 333 -8.96 -4.43 7.36
N ILE A 334 -9.39 -5.07 8.41
CA ILE A 334 -10.81 -5.38 8.67
C ILE A 334 -11.27 -4.43 9.77
N ASP A 335 -12.37 -3.74 9.52
CA ASP A 335 -12.93 -2.84 10.50
C ASP A 335 -13.87 -3.56 11.50
N ASP A 336 -14.26 -2.86 12.55
CA ASP A 336 -15.15 -3.35 13.61
C ASP A 336 -16.56 -3.69 13.14
N LYS A 337 -16.91 -3.28 11.93
CA LYS A 337 -18.16 -3.64 11.23
C LYS A 337 -17.98 -4.87 10.33
N GLY A 338 -16.77 -5.41 10.23
CA GLY A 338 -16.44 -6.58 9.42
C GLY A 338 -16.17 -6.27 7.95
N PHE A 339 -16.05 -5.00 7.55
CA PHE A 339 -15.68 -4.65 6.19
C PHE A 339 -14.16 -4.66 5.99
N ILE A 340 -13.75 -5.04 4.80
CA ILE A 340 -12.36 -5.08 4.38
C ILE A 340 -12.03 -3.83 3.58
N TRP A 341 -11.06 -3.06 4.02
CA TRP A 341 -10.55 -1.88 3.35
C TRP A 341 -9.18 -2.17 2.76
N VAL A 342 -9.03 -1.94 1.46
CA VAL A 342 -7.81 -2.28 0.71
C VAL A 342 -7.23 -1.03 0.08
N GLY A 343 -5.95 -0.76 0.35
CA GLY A 343 -5.17 0.25 -0.37
C GLY A 343 -4.73 -0.30 -1.73
N GLU A 344 -5.09 0.39 -2.79
CA GLU A 344 -4.75 0.03 -4.16
C GLU A 344 -3.94 1.16 -4.81
N ALA A 345 -2.69 0.85 -5.21
CA ALA A 345 -1.69 1.83 -5.60
C ALA A 345 -1.67 2.19 -7.09
N ARG A 346 -2.14 1.33 -7.99
CA ARG A 346 -2.15 1.62 -9.44
C ARG A 346 -3.19 2.68 -9.81
N THR A 347 -4.37 2.57 -9.22
CA THR A 347 -5.44 3.54 -9.43
C THR A 347 -5.50 4.59 -8.30
N ALA A 348 -4.65 4.44 -7.29
CA ALA A 348 -4.57 5.32 -6.11
C ALA A 348 -5.94 5.45 -5.41
N ARG A 349 -6.49 4.31 -4.99
CA ARG A 349 -7.79 4.23 -4.35
C ARG A 349 -7.78 3.40 -3.09
N LEU A 350 -8.76 3.67 -2.24
CA LEU A 350 -9.20 2.74 -1.22
C LEU A 350 -10.43 2.00 -1.72
N LEU A 351 -10.42 0.69 -1.60
CA LEU A 351 -11.51 -0.20 -1.98
C LEU A 351 -12.14 -0.78 -0.73
N LYS A 352 -13.47 -0.90 -0.72
CA LYS A 352 -14.23 -1.54 0.34
C LYS A 352 -14.91 -2.80 -0.17
N PHE A 353 -14.75 -3.88 0.59
CA PHE A 353 -15.39 -5.17 0.33
C PHE A 353 -16.09 -5.69 1.59
N ASP A 354 -17.05 -6.58 1.41
CA ASP A 354 -17.46 -7.47 2.49
C ASP A 354 -16.53 -8.69 2.59
N GLN A 355 -16.78 -9.56 3.58
CA GLN A 355 -15.95 -10.76 3.77
C GLN A 355 -16.23 -11.89 2.76
N GLN A 356 -17.23 -11.73 1.90
CA GLN A 356 -17.56 -12.62 0.78
C GLN A 356 -16.92 -12.13 -0.52
N GLY A 357 -16.18 -11.02 -0.48
CA GLY A 357 -15.49 -10.45 -1.65
C GLY A 357 -16.39 -9.59 -2.56
N ASN A 358 -17.61 -9.25 -2.12
CA ASN A 358 -18.41 -8.31 -2.86
C ASN A 358 -17.83 -6.90 -2.74
N PHE A 359 -17.58 -6.28 -3.89
CA PHE A 359 -17.15 -4.88 -3.94
C PHE A 359 -18.31 -3.96 -3.54
N LEU A 360 -18.08 -3.07 -2.59
CA LEU A 360 -19.10 -2.20 -2.05
C LEU A 360 -18.89 -0.72 -2.41
N TYR A 361 -17.62 -0.26 -2.39
CA TYR A 361 -17.33 1.16 -2.53
C TYR A 361 -15.85 1.40 -2.85
N SER A 362 -15.53 2.54 -3.46
CA SER A 362 -14.16 3.03 -3.55
C SER A 362 -14.11 4.55 -3.63
N TRP A 363 -13.00 5.12 -3.14
CA TRP A 363 -12.68 6.53 -3.30
C TRP A 363 -11.17 6.72 -3.46
N GLY A 364 -10.75 7.92 -3.79
CA GLY A 364 -9.36 8.28 -3.99
C GLY A 364 -9.07 8.71 -5.42
N ALA A 365 -8.02 9.49 -5.59
CA ALA A 365 -7.53 9.95 -6.87
C ALA A 365 -6.01 10.08 -6.85
N PRO A 366 -5.32 9.75 -7.95
CA PRO A 366 -3.87 9.83 -8.01
C PRO A 366 -3.37 11.28 -7.94
N GLY A 367 -2.24 11.48 -7.26
CA GLY A 367 -1.54 12.75 -7.24
C GLY A 367 -0.67 12.96 -6.01
N GLY A 368 0.19 13.97 -6.08
CA GLY A 368 1.06 14.40 -4.98
C GLY A 368 0.45 15.47 -4.07
N GLN A 369 -0.66 16.11 -4.49
CA GLN A 369 -1.31 17.15 -3.70
C GLN A 369 -2.01 16.56 -2.46
N SER A 370 -2.27 17.41 -1.48
CA SER A 370 -3.04 17.07 -0.29
C SER A 370 -4.39 16.46 -0.67
N GLY A 371 -4.80 15.40 0.01
CA GLY A 371 -6.00 14.63 -0.28
C GLY A 371 -5.93 13.69 -1.48
N ARG A 372 -4.88 13.77 -2.30
CA ARG A 372 -4.62 12.80 -3.36
C ARG A 372 -3.86 11.60 -2.81
N LEU A 373 -3.94 10.48 -3.48
CA LEU A 373 -3.31 9.23 -3.08
C LEU A 373 -2.24 8.80 -4.09
N GLY A 374 -1.26 8.06 -3.61
CA GLY A 374 -0.29 7.36 -4.44
C GLY A 374 -0.31 5.88 -4.10
N CYS A 375 0.39 5.51 -3.04
CA CYS A 375 0.47 4.13 -2.56
C CYS A 375 0.12 4.10 -1.07
N SER A 376 -1.13 3.89 -0.74
CA SER A 376 -1.61 3.80 0.66
C SER A 376 -1.12 2.52 1.31
N HIS A 377 0.19 2.46 1.57
CA HIS A 377 0.90 1.28 2.05
C HIS A 377 0.65 1.02 3.54
N GLY A 378 0.68 2.04 4.38
CA GLY A 378 0.25 1.96 5.77
C GLY A 378 -1.14 2.55 5.91
N MET A 379 -2.01 1.87 6.64
CA MET A 379 -3.38 2.33 6.90
C MET A 379 -3.77 2.07 8.35
N SER A 380 -4.38 3.05 8.98
CA SER A 380 -4.89 2.93 10.35
C SER A 380 -6.07 3.85 10.60
N THR A 381 -6.93 3.49 11.54
CA THR A 381 -8.03 4.33 12.02
C THR A 381 -7.93 4.53 13.53
N ASP A 382 -8.43 5.66 14.03
CA ASP A 382 -8.53 5.93 15.46
C ASP A 382 -9.97 5.87 15.98
N GLN A 383 -10.16 6.13 17.27
CA GLN A 383 -11.46 6.04 17.95
C GLN A 383 -12.42 7.17 17.56
N LEU A 384 -11.96 8.21 16.88
CA LEU A 384 -12.79 9.28 16.33
C LEU A 384 -13.22 9.01 14.88
N GLY A 385 -12.76 7.89 14.29
CA GLY A 385 -13.02 7.54 12.89
C GLY A 385 -12.08 8.25 11.91
N ASN A 386 -11.03 8.90 12.38
CA ASN A 386 -10.00 9.44 11.50
C ASN A 386 -9.26 8.29 10.83
N LEU A 387 -8.95 8.47 9.55
CA LEU A 387 -8.18 7.54 8.74
C LEU A 387 -6.80 8.13 8.48
N TYR A 388 -5.78 7.33 8.70
CA TYR A 388 -4.38 7.67 8.49
C TYR A 388 -3.81 6.83 7.36
N LEU A 389 -3.20 7.48 6.37
CA LEU A 389 -2.63 6.83 5.19
C LEU A 389 -1.15 7.18 5.05
N ALA A 390 -0.29 6.18 5.15
CA ALA A 390 1.13 6.30 4.85
C ALA A 390 1.38 5.95 3.38
N ASP A 391 1.85 6.94 2.62
CA ASP A 391 2.00 6.84 1.18
C ASP A 391 3.45 6.51 0.82
N CYS A 392 3.67 5.30 0.31
CA CYS A 392 5.00 4.84 -0.04
C CYS A 392 5.56 5.46 -1.32
N PHE A 393 4.73 6.04 -2.18
CA PHE A 393 5.18 6.68 -3.41
C PHE A 393 5.34 8.20 -3.28
N ALA A 394 4.54 8.81 -2.43
CA ALA A 394 4.55 10.27 -2.27
C ALA A 394 5.41 10.77 -1.10
N GLY A 395 5.97 9.86 -0.30
CA GLY A 395 6.81 10.22 0.85
C GLY A 395 6.06 11.08 1.87
N ARG A 396 4.87 10.66 2.29
CA ARG A 396 4.04 11.41 3.24
C ARG A 396 3.11 10.50 4.03
N VAL A 397 2.63 11.01 5.15
CA VAL A 397 1.47 10.49 5.86
C VAL A 397 0.39 11.55 5.85
N GLN A 398 -0.86 11.15 5.62
CA GLN A 398 -2.01 12.06 5.63
C GLN A 398 -3.05 11.59 6.64
N LYS A 399 -3.67 12.55 7.31
CA LYS A 399 -4.84 12.35 8.17
C LYS A 399 -6.10 12.79 7.44
N PHE A 400 -7.11 11.95 7.48
CA PHE A 400 -8.43 12.21 6.90
C PHE A 400 -9.48 12.15 8.00
N GLU A 401 -10.22 13.24 8.19
CA GLU A 401 -11.31 13.33 9.16
C GLU A 401 -12.67 13.11 8.48
N PRO A 402 -13.58 12.33 9.07
CA PRO A 402 -14.92 12.21 8.54
C PRO A 402 -15.61 13.57 8.40
N ILE A 403 -16.25 13.82 7.25
CA ILE A 403 -17.07 15.01 7.04
C ILE A 403 -18.34 14.88 7.90
N PRO A 404 -18.71 15.89 8.70
CA PRO A 404 -19.96 15.87 9.46
C PRO A 404 -21.17 15.59 8.56
N GLY A 405 -21.98 14.59 8.90
CA GLY A 405 -23.15 14.20 8.12
C GLY A 405 -22.86 13.32 6.89
N ALA A 406 -21.61 12.93 6.67
CA ALA A 406 -21.27 12.00 5.60
C ALA A 406 -21.93 10.63 5.80
N ASP A 407 -22.14 9.92 4.70
CA ASP A 407 -22.70 8.57 4.70
C ASP A 407 -21.81 7.61 5.48
N GLN A 408 -22.32 7.15 6.61
CA GLN A 408 -21.59 6.25 7.52
C GLN A 408 -21.25 4.89 6.89
N SER A 409 -21.97 4.49 5.84
CA SER A 409 -21.62 3.28 5.10
C SER A 409 -20.35 3.40 4.27
N LYS A 410 -19.90 4.62 4.00
CA LYS A 410 -18.70 4.95 3.23
C LYS A 410 -17.49 5.27 4.11
N ILE A 411 -17.67 5.40 5.42
CA ILE A 411 -16.62 5.68 6.39
C ILE A 411 -16.05 4.35 6.88
N ALA A 412 -14.72 4.26 6.91
CA ALA A 412 -14.02 3.13 7.50
C ALA A 412 -14.31 3.07 9.01
N GLY A 413 -14.69 1.91 9.49
CA GLY A 413 -14.79 1.63 10.92
C GLY A 413 -13.42 1.57 11.57
N GLN A 414 -13.40 1.40 12.88
CA GLN A 414 -12.15 1.20 13.60
C GLN A 414 -11.52 -0.14 13.19
N ILE A 415 -10.21 -0.18 13.10
CA ILE A 415 -9.53 -1.46 12.93
C ILE A 415 -9.96 -2.38 14.07
N LEU A 416 -10.32 -3.60 13.75
CA LEU A 416 -10.72 -4.61 14.72
C LEU A 416 -9.59 -4.85 15.73
N ARG A 417 -9.73 -4.33 16.95
CA ARG A 417 -8.66 -4.30 17.95
C ARG A 417 -9.04 -4.91 19.29
N THR A 418 -10.31 -5.20 19.53
CA THR A 418 -10.75 -5.53 20.86
C THR A 418 -11.33 -6.92 20.97
N TRP A 419 -10.95 -7.63 22.03
CA TRP A 419 -11.54 -8.88 22.47
C TRP A 419 -13.05 -8.78 22.75
N ASP A 420 -13.57 -7.57 23.05
CA ASP A 420 -15.01 -7.37 23.30
C ASP A 420 -15.89 -7.84 22.14
N THR A 421 -15.36 -7.81 20.91
CA THR A 421 -16.04 -8.33 19.73
C THR A 421 -15.99 -9.87 19.63
N TRP A 422 -15.00 -10.50 20.25
CA TRP A 422 -14.81 -11.96 20.23
C TRP A 422 -15.57 -12.67 21.34
N THR A 423 -15.81 -11.99 22.46
CA THR A 423 -16.48 -12.54 23.64
C THR A 423 -17.99 -12.40 23.62
N LYS A 424 -18.55 -11.66 22.67
CA LYS A 424 -20.00 -11.42 22.52
C LYS A 424 -20.74 -12.43 21.63
N LYS A 425 -20.10 -13.55 21.30
CA LYS A 425 -20.76 -14.65 20.57
C LYS A 425 -20.97 -15.86 21.44
#